data_f0d45e9fb6cfc3a9eb66d7a688386d57
#
_entry.id   f0d45e9fb6cfc3a9eb66d7a688386d57
#
_cell.length_a   1.000
_cell.length_b   1.000
_cell.length_c   1.000
_cell.angle_alpha   90.00
_cell.angle_beta   90.00
_cell.angle_gamma   90.00
#
_symmetry.space_group_name_H-M   'P 1'
#
loop_
_entity.id
_entity.type
_entity.pdbx_description
1 polymer ?
#
loop_
_entity_poly.entity_id
_entity_poly.type
_entity_poly.pdbx_seq_one_letter_code
_entity_poly.pdbx_strand_id
1 'polypeptide(L)'
;VHKHHHATAADIEDATRYRAVIRRVVQSEAIDVVIPVTDTASRALLGHDVTVGAAVAGPSATAYADASDKAGVLRLAVQCGLQVPSQYTLQSPEEVAMLPAISTATVIKPARSVVEIHGKAVQTAVRFVPRGADLAALLAQFPIEAYPLLVQERTIGDGIGVFLLRTNGHTMLRFAHRRLREKPPAGGVSTYRESITPPPVLVSRCEQLLDALEYHGAAMLEFKQDETTGAYVLMEINARLWGSVQLAIDAGVNFPRALVEVTLGMPVTPSTGDGVGVRSVWELGEVDHALALVRQSREQLQLPEAEAIGTWAALRALADHRWSDRLEVFRWRDPAPFGVELVRWLRGR
;
A
#
# COMPACT_ATOMS: atom_id res chain seq x y z
N VAL A 1 -16.33 18.38 15.16
CA VAL A 1 -16.57 17.40 16.25
C VAL A 1 -16.18 16.03 15.73
N HIS A 2 -15.19 15.39 16.35
CA HIS A 2 -14.79 14.04 15.98
C HIS A 2 -15.69 13.04 16.73
N LYS A 3 -16.43 12.23 15.98
CA LYS A 3 -17.20 11.10 16.52
C LYS A 3 -16.59 9.80 16.06
N HIS A 4 -16.57 8.81 16.95
CA HIS A 4 -16.10 7.46 16.63
C HIS A 4 -17.30 6.52 16.59
N HIS A 5 -17.47 5.86 15.44
CA HIS A 5 -18.43 4.79 15.24
C HIS A 5 -17.67 3.46 15.10
N HIS A 6 -18.17 2.43 15.77
CA HIS A 6 -17.52 1.12 15.76
C HIS A 6 -18.27 0.15 14.84
N ALA A 7 -17.52 -0.51 13.96
CA ALA A 7 -17.96 -1.73 13.27
C ALA A 7 -17.25 -2.93 13.89
N THR A 8 -17.95 -4.03 14.05
CA THR A 8 -17.33 -5.29 14.52
C THR A 8 -16.49 -5.92 13.39
N ALA A 9 -15.59 -6.86 13.73
CA ALA A 9 -14.87 -7.62 12.72
C ALA A 9 -15.83 -8.33 11.75
N ALA A 10 -16.91 -8.92 12.26
CA ALA A 10 -17.93 -9.58 11.45
C ALA A 10 -18.66 -8.62 10.49
N ASP A 11 -18.84 -7.34 10.88
CA ASP A 11 -19.41 -6.33 9.97
C ASP A 11 -18.42 -5.99 8.85
N ILE A 12 -17.13 -5.90 9.16
CA ILE A 12 -16.09 -5.52 8.18
C ILE A 12 -15.83 -6.67 7.17
N GLU A 13 -15.92 -7.92 7.60
CA GLU A 13 -15.73 -9.11 6.76
C GLU A 13 -16.88 -9.31 5.75
N ASP A 14 -18.09 -8.86 6.08
CA ASP A 14 -19.29 -8.95 5.23
C ASP A 14 -19.59 -7.59 4.59
N ALA A 15 -19.42 -7.49 3.28
CA ALA A 15 -19.61 -6.23 2.54
C ALA A 15 -21.04 -5.67 2.71
N THR A 16 -22.08 -6.50 2.83
CA THR A 16 -23.47 -6.08 2.96
C THR A 16 -23.70 -5.48 4.35
N ARG A 17 -23.22 -6.12 5.39
CA ARG A 17 -23.26 -5.60 6.76
C ARG A 17 -22.47 -4.32 6.89
N TYR A 18 -21.27 -4.26 6.31
CA TYR A 18 -20.43 -3.08 6.31
C TYR A 18 -21.14 -1.87 5.68
N ARG A 19 -21.75 -2.06 4.50
CA ARG A 19 -22.57 -1.02 3.84
C ARG A 19 -23.73 -0.56 4.70
N ALA A 20 -24.40 -1.47 5.41
CA ALA A 20 -25.50 -1.11 6.32
C ALA A 20 -25.03 -0.25 7.49
N VAL A 21 -23.86 -0.56 8.07
CA VAL A 21 -23.24 0.27 9.12
C VAL A 21 -22.91 1.66 8.57
N ILE A 22 -22.26 1.75 7.41
CA ILE A 22 -21.90 3.04 6.80
C ILE A 22 -23.15 3.87 6.47
N ARG A 23 -24.21 3.29 5.88
CA ARG A 23 -25.48 4.02 5.64
C ARG A 23 -26.07 4.61 6.91
N ARG A 24 -26.07 3.84 8.00
CA ARG A 24 -26.58 4.34 9.30
C ARG A 24 -25.78 5.54 9.78
N VAL A 25 -24.44 5.48 9.70
CA VAL A 25 -23.56 6.59 10.09
C VAL A 25 -23.79 7.80 9.19
N VAL A 26 -23.85 7.60 7.87
CA VAL A 26 -24.10 8.68 6.89
C VAL A 26 -25.41 9.40 7.21
N GLN A 27 -26.48 8.65 7.50
CA GLN A 27 -27.79 9.24 7.82
C GLN A 27 -27.79 9.95 9.18
N SER A 28 -27.20 9.33 10.23
CA SER A 28 -27.23 9.89 11.58
C SER A 28 -26.34 11.13 11.74
N GLU A 29 -25.26 11.23 10.98
CA GLU A 29 -24.28 12.31 11.11
C GLU A 29 -24.32 13.30 9.93
N ALA A 30 -25.26 13.15 9.00
CA ALA A 30 -25.39 13.98 7.80
C ALA A 30 -24.06 14.12 7.03
N ILE A 31 -23.47 12.97 6.66
CA ILE A 31 -22.18 12.90 5.98
C ILE A 31 -22.36 13.13 4.46
N ASP A 32 -21.58 14.02 3.89
CA ASP A 32 -21.56 14.31 2.45
C ASP A 32 -20.61 13.40 1.67
N VAL A 33 -19.46 13.02 2.27
CA VAL A 33 -18.40 12.24 1.61
C VAL A 33 -17.90 11.13 2.51
N VAL A 34 -17.78 9.92 1.95
CA VAL A 34 -17.14 8.75 2.58
C VAL A 34 -15.83 8.46 1.86
N ILE A 35 -14.73 8.36 2.61
CA ILE A 35 -13.41 8.02 2.08
C ILE A 35 -13.02 6.61 2.54
N PRO A 36 -13.04 5.58 1.68
CA PRO A 36 -12.52 4.27 2.03
C PRO A 36 -10.99 4.30 2.07
N VAL A 37 -10.41 3.87 3.21
CA VAL A 37 -8.94 3.93 3.43
C VAL A 37 -8.28 2.56 3.55
N THR A 38 -9.04 1.47 3.41
CA THR A 38 -8.53 0.09 3.39
C THR A 38 -9.03 -0.66 2.16
N ASP A 39 -8.32 -1.71 1.73
CA ASP A 39 -8.74 -2.52 0.59
C ASP A 39 -10.12 -3.17 0.82
N THR A 40 -10.39 -3.62 2.06
CA THR A 40 -11.69 -4.18 2.43
C THR A 40 -12.80 -3.14 2.32
N ALA A 41 -12.57 -1.91 2.83
CA ALA A 41 -13.55 -0.83 2.73
C ALA A 41 -13.76 -0.39 1.28
N SER A 42 -12.69 -0.24 0.51
CA SER A 42 -12.75 0.14 -0.91
C SER A 42 -13.52 -0.89 -1.72
N ARG A 43 -13.23 -2.20 -1.55
CA ARG A 43 -13.96 -3.28 -2.18
C ARG A 43 -15.45 -3.26 -1.84
N ALA A 44 -15.79 -2.97 -0.59
CA ALA A 44 -17.19 -2.92 -0.15
C ALA A 44 -17.95 -1.70 -0.68
N LEU A 45 -17.29 -0.54 -0.81
CA LEU A 45 -17.96 0.74 -1.07
C LEU A 45 -17.85 1.23 -2.52
N LEU A 46 -16.83 0.81 -3.27
CA LEU A 46 -16.60 1.18 -4.68
C LEU A 46 -17.16 0.13 -5.67
N GLY A 47 -18.05 -0.77 -5.24
CA GLY A 47 -18.69 -1.75 -6.11
C GLY A 47 -19.75 -1.12 -7.03
N HIS A 48 -20.13 -1.86 -8.09
CA HIS A 48 -21.28 -1.49 -8.92
C HIS A 48 -22.55 -1.40 -8.07
N ASP A 49 -23.43 -0.45 -8.39
CA ASP A 49 -24.74 -0.24 -7.73
C ASP A 49 -24.69 -0.04 -6.21
N VAL A 50 -23.52 0.33 -5.66
CA VAL A 50 -23.39 0.62 -4.23
C VAL A 50 -23.77 2.07 -3.95
N THR A 51 -24.85 2.26 -3.17
CA THR A 51 -25.24 3.55 -2.65
C THR A 51 -25.25 3.52 -1.12
N VAL A 52 -24.61 4.50 -0.51
CA VAL A 52 -24.60 4.64 0.97
C VAL A 52 -25.25 5.92 1.46
N GLY A 53 -25.83 6.72 0.56
CA GLY A 53 -26.48 7.99 0.89
C GLY A 53 -25.51 9.19 0.95
N ALA A 54 -24.25 8.98 0.62
CA ALA A 54 -23.21 10.02 0.49
C ALA A 54 -22.35 9.72 -0.74
N ALA A 55 -21.58 10.69 -1.23
CA ALA A 55 -20.58 10.47 -2.26
C ALA A 55 -19.44 9.60 -1.72
N VAL A 56 -19.02 8.56 -2.46
CA VAL A 56 -17.88 7.72 -2.09
C VAL A 56 -16.67 8.17 -2.90
N ALA A 57 -15.62 8.61 -2.20
CA ALA A 57 -14.41 9.12 -2.83
C ALA A 57 -13.52 7.98 -3.33
N GLY A 58 -13.24 7.97 -4.63
CA GLY A 58 -12.38 6.95 -5.26
C GLY A 58 -12.71 6.73 -6.72
N PRO A 59 -12.09 5.72 -7.36
CA PRO A 59 -12.34 5.36 -8.75
C PRO A 59 -13.72 4.70 -8.94
N SER A 60 -14.12 4.53 -10.20
CA SER A 60 -15.28 3.69 -10.56
C SER A 60 -15.05 2.24 -10.12
N ALA A 61 -16.14 1.46 -10.04
CA ALA A 61 -16.05 0.04 -9.69
C ALA A 61 -15.11 -0.73 -10.63
N THR A 62 -15.19 -0.48 -11.93
CA THR A 62 -14.33 -1.11 -12.94
C THR A 62 -12.87 -0.69 -12.74
N ALA A 63 -12.59 0.62 -12.68
CA ALA A 63 -11.22 1.12 -12.48
C ALA A 63 -10.61 0.64 -11.16
N TYR A 64 -11.41 0.52 -10.08
CA TYR A 64 -10.97 -0.07 -8.83
C TYR A 64 -10.62 -1.57 -8.97
N ALA A 65 -11.48 -2.34 -9.63
CA ALA A 65 -11.28 -3.77 -9.85
C ALA A 65 -10.00 -4.04 -10.67
N ASP A 66 -9.82 -3.26 -11.76
CA ASP A 66 -8.66 -3.38 -12.66
C ASP A 66 -7.37 -2.93 -11.98
N ALA A 67 -7.37 -1.79 -11.27
CA ALA A 67 -6.21 -1.30 -10.51
C ALA A 67 -5.81 -2.21 -9.34
N SER A 68 -6.76 -2.98 -8.81
CA SER A 68 -6.53 -3.94 -7.72
C SER A 68 -6.08 -5.32 -8.20
N ASP A 69 -6.14 -5.60 -9.51
CA ASP A 69 -5.63 -6.83 -10.12
C ASP A 69 -4.15 -6.66 -10.50
N LYS A 70 -3.25 -7.11 -9.63
CA LYS A 70 -1.80 -7.00 -9.84
C LYS A 70 -1.36 -7.62 -11.16
N ALA A 71 -1.96 -8.75 -11.57
CA ALA A 71 -1.60 -9.42 -12.81
C ALA A 71 -1.98 -8.58 -14.04
N GLY A 72 -3.18 -8.01 -14.04
CA GLY A 72 -3.68 -7.10 -15.06
C GLY A 72 -2.86 -5.81 -15.14
N VAL A 73 -2.65 -5.17 -13.97
CA VAL A 73 -1.84 -3.95 -13.85
C VAL A 73 -0.44 -4.13 -14.40
N LEU A 74 0.27 -5.21 -14.03
CA LEU A 74 1.66 -5.41 -14.49
C LEU A 74 1.74 -5.68 -15.99
N ARG A 75 0.76 -6.39 -16.58
CA ARG A 75 0.69 -6.54 -18.05
C ARG A 75 0.48 -5.19 -18.76
N LEU A 76 -0.44 -4.36 -18.24
CA LEU A 76 -0.71 -3.04 -18.80
C LEU A 76 0.47 -2.08 -18.61
N ALA A 77 1.16 -2.17 -17.47
CA ALA A 77 2.33 -1.36 -17.16
C ALA A 77 3.47 -1.54 -18.19
N VAL A 78 3.70 -2.77 -18.66
CA VAL A 78 4.68 -3.04 -19.73
C VAL A 78 4.32 -2.27 -21.00
N GLN A 79 3.04 -2.21 -21.37
CA GLN A 79 2.57 -1.46 -22.53
C GLN A 79 2.78 0.05 -22.38
N CYS A 80 2.73 0.54 -21.14
CA CYS A 80 3.05 1.95 -20.81
C CYS A 80 4.56 2.20 -20.63
N GLY A 81 5.42 1.23 -20.94
CA GLY A 81 6.88 1.35 -20.85
C GLY A 81 7.43 1.30 -19.41
N LEU A 82 6.65 0.86 -18.40
CA LEU A 82 7.12 0.60 -17.07
C LEU A 82 7.80 -0.76 -16.97
N GLN A 83 8.86 -0.84 -16.17
CA GLN A 83 9.46 -2.14 -15.85
C GLN A 83 8.64 -2.83 -14.76
N VAL A 84 8.58 -4.16 -14.85
CA VAL A 84 7.89 -5.04 -13.90
C VAL A 84 8.80 -6.20 -13.54
N PRO A 85 8.59 -6.90 -12.41
CA PRO A 85 9.38 -8.07 -12.08
C PRO A 85 9.22 -9.17 -13.14
N SER A 86 10.27 -9.93 -13.38
CA SER A 86 10.17 -11.20 -14.10
C SER A 86 9.21 -12.11 -13.32
N GLN A 87 8.18 -12.66 -13.98
CA GLN A 87 7.12 -13.37 -13.28
C GLN A 87 6.41 -14.45 -14.08
N TYR A 88 5.89 -15.42 -13.37
CA TYR A 88 4.88 -16.36 -13.85
C TYR A 88 3.55 -16.07 -13.15
N THR A 89 2.45 -16.18 -13.90
CA THR A 89 1.10 -16.05 -13.34
C THR A 89 0.44 -17.42 -13.42
N LEU A 90 0.11 -17.99 -12.28
CA LEU A 90 -0.57 -19.29 -12.16
C LEU A 90 -2.07 -19.05 -11.99
N GLN A 91 -2.87 -19.54 -12.91
CA GLN A 91 -4.33 -19.41 -12.86
C GLN A 91 -4.98 -20.45 -11.92
N SER A 92 -4.29 -21.59 -11.74
CA SER A 92 -4.79 -22.69 -10.92
C SER A 92 -3.63 -23.49 -10.28
N PRO A 93 -3.91 -24.32 -9.25
CA PRO A 93 -2.90 -25.20 -8.64
C PRO A 93 -2.24 -26.17 -9.64
N GLU A 94 -2.94 -26.63 -10.65
CA GLU A 94 -2.43 -27.58 -11.64
C GLU A 94 -1.29 -27.00 -12.46
N GLU A 95 -1.27 -25.69 -12.67
CA GLU A 95 -0.21 -25.00 -13.42
C GLU A 95 1.15 -24.96 -12.71
N VAL A 96 1.20 -25.28 -11.41
CA VAL A 96 2.45 -25.40 -10.66
C VAL A 96 3.43 -26.38 -11.30
N ALA A 97 2.94 -27.46 -11.87
CA ALA A 97 3.75 -28.46 -12.56
C ALA A 97 4.42 -27.94 -13.84
N MET A 98 3.94 -26.83 -14.40
CA MET A 98 4.47 -26.20 -15.62
C MET A 98 5.54 -25.16 -15.34
N LEU A 99 5.78 -24.80 -14.06
CA LEU A 99 6.83 -23.86 -13.71
C LEU A 99 8.21 -24.41 -14.03
N PRO A 100 9.08 -23.62 -14.66
CA PRO A 100 10.48 -24.00 -14.79
C PRO A 100 11.17 -24.01 -13.44
N ALA A 101 12.33 -24.63 -13.35
CA ALA A 101 13.18 -24.55 -12.17
C ALA A 101 13.58 -23.10 -11.91
N ILE A 102 13.17 -22.53 -10.78
CA ILE A 102 13.48 -21.16 -10.38
C ILE A 102 14.64 -21.20 -9.38
N SER A 103 15.78 -20.63 -9.75
CA SER A 103 17.00 -20.60 -8.93
C SER A 103 17.20 -19.27 -8.17
N THR A 104 16.40 -18.25 -8.48
CA THR A 104 16.47 -16.92 -7.86
C THR A 104 15.60 -16.83 -6.60
N ALA A 105 15.90 -15.86 -5.74
CA ALA A 105 14.99 -15.51 -4.64
C ALA A 105 13.64 -15.03 -5.22
N THR A 106 12.55 -15.56 -4.70
CA THR A 106 11.24 -15.44 -5.30
C THR A 106 10.23 -14.87 -4.30
N VAL A 107 9.21 -14.23 -4.82
CA VAL A 107 8.07 -13.74 -4.06
C VAL A 107 6.80 -14.36 -4.65
N ILE A 108 5.99 -14.98 -3.78
CA ILE A 108 4.65 -15.46 -4.13
C ILE A 108 3.64 -14.49 -3.56
N LYS A 109 2.74 -14.01 -4.39
CA LYS A 109 1.62 -13.16 -3.94
C LYS A 109 0.35 -13.43 -4.76
N PRO A 110 -0.83 -13.46 -4.13
CA PRO A 110 -2.10 -13.44 -4.85
C PRO A 110 -2.22 -12.18 -5.71
N ALA A 111 -2.86 -12.30 -6.86
CA ALA A 111 -3.12 -11.16 -7.75
C ALA A 111 -3.98 -10.09 -7.06
N ARG A 112 -4.80 -10.47 -6.08
CA ARG A 112 -5.64 -9.57 -5.30
C ARG A 112 -5.24 -9.56 -3.82
N SER A 113 -5.18 -8.38 -3.20
CA SER A 113 -4.85 -8.21 -1.78
C SER A 113 -5.96 -8.71 -0.84
N VAL A 114 -7.20 -8.75 -1.33
CA VAL A 114 -8.37 -9.27 -0.60
C VAL A 114 -9.09 -10.25 -1.51
N VAL A 115 -9.29 -11.46 -1.03
CA VAL A 115 -10.06 -12.52 -1.68
C VAL A 115 -11.29 -12.87 -0.84
N GLU A 116 -12.26 -13.54 -1.45
CA GLU A 116 -13.44 -14.00 -0.75
C GLU A 116 -13.33 -15.49 -0.50
N ILE A 117 -13.32 -15.89 0.78
CA ILE A 117 -13.28 -17.28 1.21
C ILE A 117 -14.53 -17.55 2.06
N HIS A 118 -15.38 -18.48 1.62
CA HIS A 118 -16.66 -18.80 2.28
C HIS A 118 -17.53 -17.56 2.59
N GLY A 119 -17.60 -16.60 1.64
CA GLY A 119 -18.41 -15.39 1.78
C GLY A 119 -17.79 -14.29 2.65
N LYS A 120 -16.55 -14.48 3.12
CA LYS A 120 -15.82 -13.51 3.93
C LYS A 120 -14.64 -12.91 3.19
N ALA A 121 -14.45 -11.60 3.35
CA ALA A 121 -13.27 -10.91 2.84
C ALA A 121 -12.02 -11.29 3.68
N VAL A 122 -11.05 -11.93 3.05
CA VAL A 122 -9.79 -12.36 3.69
C VAL A 122 -8.64 -11.63 3.04
N GLN A 123 -7.82 -10.97 3.85
CA GLN A 123 -6.60 -10.32 3.37
C GLN A 123 -5.53 -11.37 3.09
N THR A 124 -4.96 -11.33 1.90
CA THR A 124 -3.89 -12.23 1.47
C THR A 124 -2.52 -11.70 1.89
N ALA A 125 -1.58 -12.64 2.07
CA ALA A 125 -0.21 -12.31 2.45
C ALA A 125 0.77 -12.57 1.31
N VAL A 126 1.81 -11.76 1.25
CA VAL A 126 2.99 -11.97 0.41
C VAL A 126 3.91 -12.97 1.10
N ARG A 127 4.44 -13.94 0.35
CA ARG A 127 5.43 -14.90 0.86
C ARG A 127 6.75 -14.74 0.11
N PHE A 128 7.80 -14.51 0.85
CA PHE A 128 9.15 -14.54 0.32
C PHE A 128 9.67 -15.98 0.34
N VAL A 129 10.27 -16.40 -0.76
CA VAL A 129 10.79 -17.77 -0.94
C VAL A 129 12.32 -17.68 -1.08
N PRO A 130 13.08 -18.26 -0.13
CA PRO A 130 14.54 -18.33 -0.25
C PRO A 130 14.97 -19.16 -1.46
N ARG A 131 16.19 -18.92 -1.93
CA ARG A 131 16.79 -19.77 -2.97
C ARG A 131 16.84 -21.24 -2.50
N GLY A 132 16.45 -22.16 -3.39
CA GLY A 132 16.50 -23.60 -3.12
C GLY A 132 15.37 -24.14 -2.21
N ALA A 133 14.41 -23.31 -1.79
CA ALA A 133 13.21 -23.78 -1.11
C ALA A 133 12.30 -24.57 -2.06
N ASP A 134 11.53 -25.50 -1.52
CA ASP A 134 10.52 -26.23 -2.29
C ASP A 134 9.34 -25.30 -2.61
N LEU A 135 9.41 -24.68 -3.79
CA LEU A 135 8.40 -23.75 -4.28
C LEU A 135 7.03 -24.43 -4.45
N ALA A 136 7.00 -25.69 -4.90
CA ALA A 136 5.75 -26.43 -5.10
C ALA A 136 5.03 -26.68 -3.77
N ALA A 137 5.77 -27.11 -2.74
CA ALA A 137 5.23 -27.28 -1.40
C ALA A 137 4.70 -25.98 -0.78
N LEU A 138 5.34 -24.83 -1.08
CA LEU A 138 4.86 -23.53 -0.63
C LEU A 138 3.60 -23.08 -1.39
N LEU A 139 3.54 -23.29 -2.69
CA LEU A 139 2.37 -22.98 -3.51
C LEU A 139 1.15 -23.81 -3.13
N ALA A 140 1.34 -25.08 -2.77
CA ALA A 140 0.26 -25.96 -2.30
C ALA A 140 -0.43 -25.51 -1.00
N GLN A 141 0.16 -24.55 -0.26
CA GLN A 141 -0.43 -24.00 0.95
C GLN A 141 -1.43 -22.85 0.69
N PHE A 142 -1.50 -22.35 -0.55
CA PHE A 142 -2.47 -21.33 -0.89
C PHE A 142 -3.83 -21.94 -1.21
N PRO A 143 -4.95 -21.40 -0.66
CA PRO A 143 -6.29 -21.85 -1.03
C PRO A 143 -6.58 -21.49 -2.49
N ILE A 144 -7.50 -22.23 -3.10
CA ILE A 144 -7.84 -22.03 -4.51
C ILE A 144 -8.39 -20.63 -4.81
N GLU A 145 -9.07 -20.02 -3.83
CA GLU A 145 -9.61 -18.68 -3.92
C GLU A 145 -8.53 -17.58 -3.96
N ALA A 146 -7.28 -17.93 -3.61
CA ALA A 146 -6.15 -17.01 -3.70
C ALA A 146 -5.60 -16.86 -5.13
N TYR A 147 -5.97 -17.79 -6.03
CA TYR A 147 -5.54 -17.71 -7.43
C TYR A 147 -6.28 -16.59 -8.20
N PRO A 148 -5.64 -15.96 -9.20
CA PRO A 148 -4.30 -16.24 -9.71
C PRO A 148 -3.19 -15.90 -8.72
N LEU A 149 -2.11 -16.71 -8.71
CA LEU A 149 -0.89 -16.43 -7.96
C LEU A 149 0.19 -15.88 -8.89
N LEU A 150 0.90 -14.86 -8.42
CA LEU A 150 2.10 -14.33 -9.07
C LEU A 150 3.34 -14.93 -8.38
N VAL A 151 4.17 -15.59 -9.16
CA VAL A 151 5.49 -16.08 -8.76
C VAL A 151 6.51 -15.16 -9.40
N GLN A 152 7.07 -14.24 -8.62
CA GLN A 152 7.90 -13.14 -9.10
C GLN A 152 9.35 -13.30 -8.64
N GLU A 153 10.29 -12.96 -9.49
CA GLU A 153 11.65 -12.72 -9.05
C GLU A 153 11.69 -11.53 -8.08
N ARG A 154 12.42 -11.72 -6.97
CA ARG A 154 12.52 -10.68 -5.93
C ARG A 154 13.41 -9.53 -6.42
N THR A 155 12.85 -8.34 -6.55
CA THR A 155 13.60 -7.10 -6.77
C THR A 155 14.14 -6.57 -5.44
N ILE A 156 15.45 -6.38 -5.34
CA ILE A 156 16.13 -5.79 -4.19
C ILE A 156 16.39 -4.32 -4.48
N GLY A 157 16.18 -3.48 -3.50
CA GLY A 157 16.39 -2.03 -3.60
C GLY A 157 15.37 -1.21 -2.81
N ASP A 158 15.50 0.11 -2.90
CA ASP A 158 14.68 1.06 -2.16
C ASP A 158 13.22 1.03 -2.61
N GLY A 159 12.30 1.06 -1.65
CA GLY A 159 10.88 1.28 -1.92
C GLY A 159 10.62 2.73 -2.34
N ILE A 160 9.98 2.94 -3.48
CA ILE A 160 9.61 4.26 -4.01
C ILE A 160 8.08 4.29 -4.17
N GLY A 161 7.44 5.32 -3.64
CA GLY A 161 6.03 5.61 -3.90
C GLY A 161 5.89 6.80 -4.85
N VAL A 162 5.07 6.66 -5.90
CA VAL A 162 4.58 7.76 -6.71
C VAL A 162 3.08 7.90 -6.45
N PHE A 163 2.66 9.09 -6.08
CA PHE A 163 1.28 9.37 -5.65
C PHE A 163 0.66 10.40 -6.56
N LEU A 164 -0.50 10.06 -7.10
CA LEU A 164 -1.22 10.91 -8.03
C LEU A 164 -2.68 11.06 -7.59
N LEU A 165 -3.22 12.27 -7.73
CA LEU A 165 -4.67 12.50 -7.70
C LEU A 165 -5.11 12.79 -9.11
N ARG A 166 -5.99 11.94 -9.66
CA ARG A 166 -6.49 12.02 -11.03
C ARG A 166 -7.96 12.43 -11.06
N THR A 167 -8.32 13.27 -12.00
CA THR A 167 -9.73 13.58 -12.33
C THR A 167 -9.85 13.96 -13.79
N ASN A 168 -10.82 13.38 -14.50
CA ASN A 168 -11.12 13.67 -15.90
C ASN A 168 -9.87 13.63 -16.81
N GLY A 169 -9.00 12.64 -16.66
CA GLY A 169 -7.75 12.50 -17.42
C GLY A 169 -6.62 13.46 -17.00
N HIS A 170 -6.82 14.31 -15.99
CA HIS A 170 -5.82 15.27 -15.53
C HIS A 170 -5.26 14.89 -14.16
N THR A 171 -3.96 15.18 -13.94
CA THR A 171 -3.32 15.05 -12.64
C THR A 171 -3.40 16.36 -11.87
N MET A 172 -4.12 16.34 -10.76
CA MET A 172 -4.32 17.49 -9.88
C MET A 172 -3.20 17.63 -8.85
N LEU A 173 -2.72 16.52 -8.31
CA LEU A 173 -1.61 16.48 -7.34
C LEU A 173 -0.62 15.39 -7.72
N ARG A 174 0.67 15.69 -7.47
CA ARG A 174 1.79 14.75 -7.60
C ARG A 174 2.63 14.79 -6.34
N PHE A 175 3.08 13.63 -5.90
CA PHE A 175 4.00 13.48 -4.79
C PHE A 175 4.82 12.22 -4.95
N ALA A 176 6.02 12.17 -4.39
CA ALA A 176 6.80 10.94 -4.31
C ALA A 176 7.55 10.84 -2.98
N HIS A 177 7.80 9.61 -2.55
CA HIS A 177 8.66 9.34 -1.42
C HIS A 177 9.59 8.16 -1.66
N ARG A 178 10.68 8.12 -0.90
CA ARG A 178 11.56 6.97 -0.76
C ARG A 178 11.38 6.39 0.65
N ARG A 179 11.28 5.06 0.74
CA ARG A 179 11.28 4.35 2.01
C ARG A 179 12.72 4.17 2.47
N LEU A 180 13.03 4.65 3.64
CA LEU A 180 14.34 4.52 4.28
C LEU A 180 14.40 3.25 5.13
N ARG A 181 13.27 2.87 5.77
CA ARG A 181 13.10 1.61 6.50
C ARG A 181 11.70 1.08 6.36
N GLU A 182 11.57 -0.24 6.48
CA GLU A 182 10.31 -0.98 6.35
C GLU A 182 10.14 -1.98 7.50
N LYS A 183 8.91 -2.39 7.74
CA LYS A 183 8.53 -3.44 8.69
C LYS A 183 7.67 -4.49 7.97
N PRO A 184 8.12 -5.77 7.87
CA PRO A 184 9.44 -6.27 8.28
C PRO A 184 10.59 -5.65 7.47
N PRO A 185 11.84 -5.73 7.95
CA PRO A 185 13.01 -5.15 7.26
C PRO A 185 13.20 -5.60 5.81
N ALA A 186 12.83 -6.83 5.46
CA ALA A 186 12.96 -7.38 4.11
C ALA A 186 12.01 -6.76 3.06
N GLY A 187 11.07 -5.94 3.48
CA GLY A 187 10.05 -5.31 2.65
C GLY A 187 8.67 -5.43 3.29
N GLY A 188 7.94 -4.34 3.32
CA GLY A 188 6.60 -4.28 3.92
C GLY A 188 6.10 -2.86 4.04
N VAL A 189 5.52 -2.51 5.20
CA VAL A 189 5.04 -1.17 5.46
C VAL A 189 6.22 -0.26 5.81
N SER A 190 6.27 0.93 5.20
CA SER A 190 7.30 1.92 5.49
C SER A 190 7.18 2.45 6.92
N THR A 191 8.28 2.42 7.67
CA THR A 191 8.36 2.96 9.03
C THR A 191 9.11 4.29 9.09
N TYR A 192 10.09 4.48 8.20
CA TYR A 192 10.82 5.73 8.02
C TYR A 192 10.94 6.05 6.53
N ARG A 193 10.64 7.27 6.14
CA ARG A 193 10.54 7.67 4.75
C ARG A 193 10.85 9.15 4.55
N GLU A 194 11.25 9.48 3.33
CA GLU A 194 11.62 10.83 2.93
C GLU A 194 10.88 11.22 1.65
N SER A 195 10.30 12.41 1.62
CA SER A 195 9.74 12.97 0.41
C SER A 195 10.85 13.31 -0.59
N ILE A 196 10.63 12.97 -1.85
CA ILE A 196 11.57 13.21 -2.95
C ILE A 196 10.86 13.91 -4.10
N THR A 197 11.65 14.52 -4.98
CA THR A 197 11.13 15.04 -6.25
C THR A 197 10.61 13.86 -7.09
N PRO A 198 9.35 13.86 -7.52
CA PRO A 198 8.84 12.81 -8.40
C PRO A 198 9.63 12.77 -9.71
N PRO A 199 10.23 11.61 -10.11
CA PRO A 199 10.98 11.51 -11.37
C PRO A 199 10.04 11.77 -12.58
N PRO A 200 10.29 12.80 -13.44
CA PRO A 200 9.30 13.22 -14.45
C PRO A 200 8.90 12.12 -15.43
N VAL A 201 9.88 11.36 -15.93
CA VAL A 201 9.61 10.25 -16.86
C VAL A 201 8.78 9.16 -16.20
N LEU A 202 9.05 8.84 -14.91
CA LEU A 202 8.28 7.86 -14.16
C LEU A 202 6.85 8.33 -13.95
N VAL A 203 6.66 9.60 -13.57
CA VAL A 203 5.33 10.21 -13.42
C VAL A 203 4.52 10.14 -14.71
N SER A 204 5.11 10.51 -15.86
CA SER A 204 4.44 10.44 -17.16
C SER A 204 3.95 9.03 -17.50
N ARG A 205 4.75 8.00 -17.22
CA ARG A 205 4.36 6.59 -17.43
C ARG A 205 3.28 6.14 -16.43
N CYS A 206 3.33 6.62 -15.19
CA CYS A 206 2.27 6.38 -14.20
C CYS A 206 0.95 7.01 -14.65
N GLU A 207 0.98 8.22 -15.21
CA GLU A 207 -0.19 8.90 -15.76
C GLU A 207 -0.79 8.10 -16.93
N GLN A 208 0.05 7.62 -17.85
CA GLN A 208 -0.40 6.77 -18.98
C GLN A 208 -1.06 5.47 -18.48
N LEU A 209 -0.49 4.82 -17.46
CA LEU A 209 -1.08 3.63 -16.86
C LEU A 209 -2.44 3.92 -16.21
N LEU A 210 -2.56 5.03 -15.48
CA LEU A 210 -3.82 5.44 -14.86
C LEU A 210 -4.87 5.89 -15.89
N ASP A 211 -4.43 6.51 -17.02
CA ASP A 211 -5.33 6.83 -18.14
C ASP A 211 -5.88 5.58 -18.82
N ALA A 212 -5.03 4.57 -19.04
CA ALA A 212 -5.46 3.28 -19.60
C ALA A 212 -6.43 2.52 -18.68
N LEU A 213 -6.43 2.79 -17.38
CA LEU A 213 -7.37 2.27 -16.39
C LEU A 213 -8.61 3.18 -16.21
N GLU A 214 -8.72 4.28 -16.96
CA GLU A 214 -9.75 5.31 -16.76
C GLU A 214 -9.87 5.73 -15.28
N TYR A 215 -8.70 5.85 -14.60
CA TYR A 215 -8.64 5.99 -13.16
C TYR A 215 -8.99 7.41 -12.70
N HIS A 216 -9.87 7.50 -11.72
CA HIS A 216 -10.24 8.72 -11.03
C HIS A 216 -9.99 8.56 -9.52
N GLY A 217 -9.53 9.61 -8.85
CA GLY A 217 -9.23 9.61 -7.42
C GLY A 217 -7.74 9.50 -7.11
N ALA A 218 -7.44 9.23 -5.84
CA ALA A 218 -6.07 9.11 -5.35
C ALA A 218 -5.52 7.70 -5.56
N ALA A 219 -4.30 7.58 -6.07
CA ALA A 219 -3.58 6.33 -6.26
C ALA A 219 -2.14 6.44 -5.78
N MET A 220 -1.62 5.38 -5.20
CA MET A 220 -0.19 5.15 -4.98
C MET A 220 0.29 4.05 -5.91
N LEU A 221 1.27 4.36 -6.76
CA LEU A 221 2.00 3.38 -7.54
C LEU A 221 3.29 3.04 -6.80
N GLU A 222 3.43 1.78 -6.42
CA GLU A 222 4.55 1.30 -5.61
C GLU A 222 5.62 0.67 -6.49
N PHE A 223 6.86 1.14 -6.32
CA PHE A 223 8.03 0.68 -7.03
C PHE A 223 9.12 0.18 -6.08
N LYS A 224 9.97 -0.70 -6.59
CA LYS A 224 11.33 -0.90 -6.07
C LYS A 224 12.31 -0.26 -7.05
N GLN A 225 13.24 0.56 -6.55
CA GLN A 225 14.37 1.01 -7.36
C GLN A 225 15.45 -0.05 -7.25
N ASP A 226 15.60 -0.83 -8.31
CA ASP A 226 16.57 -1.94 -8.37
C ASP A 226 17.98 -1.44 -8.08
N GLU A 227 18.64 -2.03 -7.10
CA GLU A 227 19.96 -1.57 -6.62
C GLU A 227 21.07 -1.80 -7.65
N THR A 228 20.89 -2.73 -8.58
CA THR A 228 21.89 -3.08 -9.59
C THR A 228 21.79 -2.20 -10.83
N THR A 229 20.56 -1.97 -11.29
CA THR A 229 20.29 -1.26 -12.55
C THR A 229 19.84 0.18 -12.34
N GLY A 230 19.42 0.55 -11.12
CA GLY A 230 18.79 1.83 -10.81
C GLY A 230 17.37 2.00 -11.38
N ALA A 231 16.83 0.97 -12.01
CA ALA A 231 15.55 1.01 -12.68
C ALA A 231 14.38 0.99 -11.68
N TYR A 232 13.30 1.67 -12.00
CA TYR A 232 12.05 1.64 -11.23
C TYR A 232 11.17 0.50 -11.71
N VAL A 233 11.00 -0.53 -10.87
CA VAL A 233 10.23 -1.74 -11.14
C VAL A 233 8.89 -1.64 -10.41
N LEU A 234 7.79 -1.61 -11.15
CA LEU A 234 6.43 -1.49 -10.59
C LEU A 234 6.05 -2.77 -9.85
N MET A 235 5.58 -2.63 -8.61
CA MET A 235 5.11 -3.73 -7.77
C MET A 235 3.59 -3.87 -7.77
N GLU A 236 2.87 -2.76 -7.59
CA GLU A 236 1.41 -2.72 -7.52
C GLU A 236 0.86 -1.28 -7.56
N ILE A 237 -0.45 -1.16 -7.71
CA ILE A 237 -1.22 0.07 -7.47
C ILE A 237 -2.06 -0.10 -6.21
N ASN A 238 -1.96 0.86 -5.29
CA ASN A 238 -2.89 1.02 -4.18
C ASN A 238 -3.97 2.04 -4.58
N ALA A 239 -5.15 1.54 -4.94
CA ALA A 239 -6.27 2.33 -5.46
C ALA A 239 -7.08 3.02 -4.35
N ARG A 240 -6.39 3.62 -3.39
CA ARG A 240 -6.92 4.27 -2.19
C ARG A 240 -5.88 5.18 -1.57
N LEU A 241 -6.26 5.93 -0.53
CA LEU A 241 -5.26 6.56 0.32
C LEU A 241 -4.38 5.49 1.00
N TRP A 242 -3.14 5.83 1.24
CA TRP A 242 -2.08 4.93 1.72
C TRP A 242 -1.65 5.25 3.15
N GLY A 243 -0.99 4.33 3.82
CA GLY A 243 -0.59 4.47 5.22
C GLY A 243 0.31 5.68 5.50
N SER A 244 1.18 6.06 4.55
CA SER A 244 2.10 7.19 4.69
C SER A 244 1.55 8.53 4.18
N VAL A 245 0.22 8.69 4.08
CA VAL A 245 -0.41 9.93 3.57
C VAL A 245 -0.02 11.17 4.38
N GLN A 246 0.27 10.99 5.67
CA GLN A 246 0.66 12.09 6.55
C GLN A 246 1.96 12.76 6.09
N LEU A 247 2.92 12.02 5.52
CA LEU A 247 4.13 12.62 4.95
C LEU A 247 3.79 13.62 3.83
N ALA A 248 2.85 13.28 2.95
CA ALA A 248 2.43 14.20 1.87
C ALA A 248 1.78 15.47 2.45
N ILE A 249 0.96 15.33 3.49
CA ILE A 249 0.34 16.48 4.19
C ILE A 249 1.42 17.36 4.84
N ASP A 250 2.38 16.77 5.55
CA ASP A 250 3.48 17.48 6.19
C ASP A 250 4.41 18.17 5.16
N ALA A 251 4.47 17.61 3.95
CA ALA A 251 5.18 18.16 2.81
C ALA A 251 4.38 19.22 2.02
N GLY A 252 3.17 19.59 2.48
CA GLY A 252 2.33 20.61 1.86
C GLY A 252 1.41 20.11 0.74
N VAL A 253 1.33 18.79 0.52
CA VAL A 253 0.48 18.17 -0.51
C VAL A 253 -0.67 17.41 0.16
N ASN A 254 -1.82 18.05 0.32
CA ASN A 254 -2.96 17.51 1.08
C ASN A 254 -3.90 16.68 0.20
N PHE A 255 -3.55 15.41 -0.03
CA PHE A 255 -4.37 14.48 -0.82
C PHE A 255 -5.77 14.23 -0.24
N PRO A 256 -5.98 14.00 1.08
CA PRO A 256 -7.32 13.80 1.60
C PRO A 256 -8.26 14.98 1.33
N ARG A 257 -7.78 16.22 1.51
CA ARG A 257 -8.57 17.42 1.22
C ARG A 257 -8.91 17.50 -0.27
N ALA A 258 -7.91 17.38 -1.12
CA ALA A 258 -8.10 17.47 -2.57
C ALA A 258 -9.00 16.34 -3.10
N LEU A 259 -8.94 15.15 -2.51
CA LEU A 259 -9.84 14.05 -2.85
C LEU A 259 -11.30 14.38 -2.54
N VAL A 260 -11.58 15.02 -1.39
CA VAL A 260 -12.92 15.52 -1.07
C VAL A 260 -13.36 16.60 -2.06
N GLU A 261 -12.49 17.58 -2.35
CA GLU A 261 -12.77 18.64 -3.32
C GLU A 261 -13.14 18.07 -4.70
N VAL A 262 -12.35 17.11 -5.20
CA VAL A 262 -12.64 16.40 -6.47
C VAL A 262 -13.97 15.65 -6.41
N THR A 263 -14.23 14.94 -5.31
CA THR A 263 -15.46 14.13 -5.14
C THR A 263 -16.72 14.99 -5.14
N LEU A 264 -16.62 16.22 -4.62
CA LEU A 264 -17.72 17.20 -4.57
C LEU A 264 -17.78 18.11 -5.81
N GLY A 265 -16.91 17.91 -6.80
CA GLY A 265 -16.82 18.76 -7.98
C GLY A 265 -16.34 20.18 -7.67
N MET A 266 -15.63 20.37 -6.57
CA MET A 266 -15.05 21.65 -6.16
C MET A 266 -13.68 21.88 -6.82
N PRO A 267 -13.24 23.15 -6.98
CA PRO A 267 -11.87 23.44 -7.37
C PRO A 267 -10.85 22.87 -6.39
N VAL A 268 -9.81 22.21 -6.91
CA VAL A 268 -8.75 21.66 -6.06
C VAL A 268 -7.84 22.78 -5.55
N THR A 269 -7.65 22.81 -4.24
CA THR A 269 -6.73 23.75 -3.59
C THR A 269 -5.29 23.40 -3.99
N PRO A 270 -4.51 24.37 -4.52
CA PRO A 270 -3.12 24.13 -4.87
C PRO A 270 -2.27 23.67 -3.69
N SER A 271 -1.23 22.88 -3.97
CA SER A 271 -0.23 22.52 -2.97
C SER A 271 0.47 23.76 -2.42
N THR A 272 0.80 23.76 -1.13
CA THR A 272 1.46 24.88 -0.44
C THR A 272 2.98 24.78 -0.44
N GLY A 273 3.55 23.67 -0.96
CA GLY A 273 4.98 23.43 -1.01
C GLY A 273 5.39 22.42 -2.07
N ASP A 274 6.68 22.39 -2.37
CA ASP A 274 7.36 21.37 -3.17
C ASP A 274 7.76 20.13 -2.36
N GLY A 275 7.70 20.28 -1.03
CA GLY A 275 7.74 19.23 -0.03
C GLY A 275 8.86 18.21 -0.13
N VAL A 276 9.99 18.59 -0.70
CA VAL A 276 11.14 17.70 -0.87
C VAL A 276 12.01 17.69 0.40
N GLY A 277 12.52 16.51 0.79
CA GLY A 277 13.43 16.35 1.93
C GLY A 277 12.73 16.32 3.30
N VAL A 278 11.39 16.34 3.34
CA VAL A 278 10.63 16.11 4.58
C VAL A 278 10.72 14.64 4.94
N ARG A 279 11.08 14.34 6.19
CA ARG A 279 11.10 12.96 6.70
C ARG A 279 9.99 12.72 7.71
N SER A 280 9.44 11.52 7.69
CA SER A 280 8.38 11.07 8.59
C SER A 280 8.73 9.72 9.20
N VAL A 281 8.45 9.60 10.48
CA VAL A 281 8.73 8.41 11.30
C VAL A 281 7.41 7.87 11.84
N TRP A 282 7.13 6.59 11.57
CA TRP A 282 6.10 5.86 12.30
C TRP A 282 6.73 5.25 13.56
N GLU A 283 6.47 5.85 14.70
CA GLU A 283 7.21 5.66 15.95
C GLU A 283 7.22 4.21 16.41
N LEU A 284 6.06 3.57 16.54
CA LEU A 284 5.97 2.16 16.96
C LEU A 284 6.41 1.19 15.86
N GLY A 285 6.29 1.60 14.60
CA GLY A 285 6.83 0.84 13.48
C GLY A 285 8.36 0.75 13.51
N GLU A 286 9.05 1.84 13.87
CA GLU A 286 10.52 1.85 14.05
C GLU A 286 10.95 0.98 15.21
N VAL A 287 10.20 0.99 16.32
CA VAL A 287 10.47 0.07 17.45
C VAL A 287 10.33 -1.38 16.99
N ASP A 288 9.30 -1.71 16.21
CA ASP A 288 9.12 -3.05 15.69
C ASP A 288 10.21 -3.46 14.70
N HIS A 289 10.64 -2.54 13.82
CA HIS A 289 11.79 -2.75 12.94
C HIS A 289 13.05 -3.09 13.74
N ALA A 290 13.37 -2.26 14.74
CA ALA A 290 14.53 -2.47 15.61
C ALA A 290 14.46 -3.80 16.38
N LEU A 291 13.28 -4.13 16.91
CA LEU A 291 13.06 -5.41 17.62
C LEU A 291 13.23 -6.61 16.67
N ALA A 292 12.80 -6.50 15.41
CA ALA A 292 12.99 -7.56 14.42
C ALA A 292 14.49 -7.80 14.16
N LEU A 293 15.28 -6.75 13.99
CA LEU A 293 16.74 -6.85 13.81
C LEU A 293 17.45 -7.52 14.99
N VAL A 294 16.94 -7.38 16.22
CA VAL A 294 17.53 -7.98 17.42
C VAL A 294 17.09 -9.43 17.62
N ARG A 295 15.82 -9.75 17.33
CA ARG A 295 15.18 -11.01 17.72
C ARG A 295 15.18 -12.08 16.64
N GLN A 296 15.36 -11.70 15.38
CA GLN A 296 15.23 -12.60 14.24
C GLN A 296 16.58 -12.82 13.57
N SER A 297 16.80 -14.00 13.01
CA SER A 297 18.00 -14.28 12.21
C SER A 297 17.89 -13.62 10.83
N ARG A 298 19.03 -13.49 10.14
CA ARG A 298 19.10 -12.99 8.77
C ARG A 298 18.21 -13.80 7.82
N GLU A 299 18.19 -15.12 7.97
CA GLU A 299 17.36 -16.02 7.16
C GLU A 299 15.87 -15.78 7.45
N GLN A 300 15.49 -15.59 8.71
CA GLN A 300 14.10 -15.30 9.09
C GLN A 300 13.66 -13.92 8.54
N LEU A 301 14.56 -12.94 8.58
CA LEU A 301 14.31 -11.61 8.00
C LEU A 301 14.48 -11.60 6.49
N GLN A 302 15.11 -12.62 5.90
CA GLN A 302 15.41 -12.72 4.46
C GLN A 302 16.17 -11.49 3.93
N LEU A 303 17.10 -10.99 4.75
CA LEU A 303 17.92 -9.83 4.41
C LEU A 303 19.14 -10.24 3.58
N PRO A 304 19.59 -9.38 2.63
CA PRO A 304 20.86 -9.53 1.94
C PRO A 304 22.03 -9.64 2.95
N GLU A 305 23.14 -10.28 2.51
CA GLU A 305 24.32 -10.44 3.37
C GLU A 305 24.94 -9.10 3.79
N ALA A 306 24.84 -8.09 2.94
CA ALA A 306 25.37 -6.75 3.19
C ALA A 306 24.59 -5.98 4.30
N GLU A 307 23.34 -6.34 4.55
CA GLU A 307 22.54 -5.65 5.58
C GLU A 307 22.93 -6.06 6.98
N ALA A 308 23.11 -5.07 7.88
CA ALA A 308 23.45 -5.30 9.26
C ALA A 308 22.23 -5.78 10.07
N ILE A 309 22.45 -6.74 10.98
CA ILE A 309 21.45 -7.22 11.94
C ILE A 309 22.01 -7.17 13.37
N GLY A 310 21.14 -7.38 14.35
CA GLY A 310 21.50 -7.42 15.77
C GLY A 310 21.38 -6.07 16.48
N THR A 311 21.81 -6.05 17.74
CA THR A 311 21.60 -4.90 18.64
C THR A 311 22.23 -3.61 18.11
N TRP A 312 23.43 -3.68 17.53
CA TRP A 312 24.10 -2.49 16.99
C TRP A 312 23.39 -1.92 15.76
N ALA A 313 22.86 -2.79 14.87
CA ALA A 313 22.06 -2.35 13.73
C ALA A 313 20.76 -1.68 14.20
N ALA A 314 20.08 -2.26 15.19
CA ALA A 314 18.87 -1.70 15.78
C ALA A 314 19.13 -0.32 16.45
N LEU A 315 20.20 -0.21 17.24
CA LEU A 315 20.57 1.07 17.87
C LEU A 315 20.93 2.14 16.83
N ARG A 316 21.65 1.77 15.77
CA ARG A 316 21.98 2.68 14.68
C ARG A 316 20.71 3.15 13.95
N ALA A 317 19.78 2.24 13.66
CA ALA A 317 18.51 2.59 13.04
C ALA A 317 17.72 3.61 13.88
N LEU A 318 17.64 3.40 15.20
CA LEU A 318 16.96 4.33 16.10
C LEU A 318 17.71 5.67 16.27
N ALA A 319 19.03 5.68 16.13
CA ALA A 319 19.85 6.90 16.24
C ALA A 319 19.90 7.73 14.94
N ASP A 320 19.49 7.17 13.80
CA ASP A 320 19.56 7.81 12.47
C ASP A 320 18.44 8.84 12.23
N HIS A 321 17.63 9.17 13.23
CA HIS A 321 16.59 10.17 13.11
C HIS A 321 17.14 11.58 13.25
N ARG A 322 16.53 12.52 12.49
CA ARG A 322 16.87 13.95 12.55
C ARG A 322 15.91 14.69 13.48
N TRP A 323 16.38 15.73 14.12
CA TRP A 323 15.51 16.61 14.93
C TRP A 323 14.36 17.25 14.15
N SER A 324 14.51 17.37 12.82
CA SER A 324 13.49 17.90 11.92
C SER A 324 12.47 16.87 11.49
N ASP A 325 12.66 15.58 11.79
CA ASP A 325 11.76 14.52 11.37
C ASP A 325 10.38 14.68 11.98
N ARG A 326 9.36 14.42 11.18
CA ARG A 326 7.96 14.49 11.59
C ARG A 326 7.53 13.15 12.17
N LEU A 327 6.99 13.17 13.37
CA LEU A 327 6.33 12.00 13.95
C LEU A 327 5.00 11.77 13.24
N GLU A 328 4.72 10.55 12.82
CA GLU A 328 3.54 10.29 11.99
C GLU A 328 2.26 10.28 12.79
N VAL A 329 2.24 9.56 13.89
CA VAL A 329 1.04 9.33 14.69
C VAL A 329 0.96 10.28 15.87
N PHE A 330 2.08 10.55 16.53
CA PHE A 330 2.11 11.49 17.65
C PHE A 330 2.04 12.94 17.15
N ARG A 331 1.00 13.65 17.57
CA ARG A 331 0.84 15.09 17.33
C ARG A 331 0.55 15.81 18.63
N TRP A 332 1.32 16.85 18.95
CA TRP A 332 1.15 17.63 20.18
C TRP A 332 -0.28 18.19 20.34
N ARG A 333 -0.94 18.52 19.24
CA ARG A 333 -2.30 19.07 19.22
C ARG A 333 -3.39 17.99 19.30
N ASP A 334 -3.04 16.74 19.00
CA ASP A 334 -3.94 15.59 19.07
C ASP A 334 -3.14 14.31 19.38
N PRO A 335 -2.78 14.07 20.65
CA PRO A 335 -2.00 12.91 21.07
C PRO A 335 -2.83 11.62 21.19
N ALA A 336 -4.17 11.72 21.11
CA ALA A 336 -5.06 10.59 21.37
C ALA A 336 -4.85 9.40 20.41
N PRO A 337 -4.62 9.57 19.08
CA PRO A 337 -4.33 8.46 18.17
C PRO A 337 -3.11 7.65 18.59
N PHE A 338 -2.03 8.33 18.96
CA PHE A 338 -0.81 7.66 19.44
C PHE A 338 -1.05 6.89 20.75
N GLY A 339 -1.82 7.47 21.68
CA GLY A 339 -2.18 6.80 22.93
C GLY A 339 -2.96 5.50 22.69
N VAL A 340 -3.92 5.53 21.77
CA VAL A 340 -4.69 4.33 21.37
C VAL A 340 -3.77 3.28 20.71
N GLU A 341 -2.90 3.70 19.81
CA GLU A 341 -1.95 2.80 19.15
C GLU A 341 -1.00 2.17 20.16
N LEU A 342 -0.42 2.96 21.08
CA LEU A 342 0.47 2.48 22.13
C LEU A 342 -0.19 1.43 23.02
N VAL A 343 -1.43 1.68 23.46
CA VAL A 343 -2.18 0.70 24.27
C VAL A 343 -2.41 -0.60 23.50
N ARG A 344 -2.77 -0.54 22.23
CA ARG A 344 -2.93 -1.73 21.40
C ARG A 344 -1.62 -2.47 21.20
N TRP A 345 -0.55 -1.73 20.96
CA TRP A 345 0.81 -2.27 20.79
C TRP A 345 1.30 -3.00 22.05
N LEU A 346 1.07 -2.43 23.25
CA LEU A 346 1.42 -3.05 24.54
C LEU A 346 0.59 -4.29 24.88
N ARG A 347 -0.67 -4.37 24.43
CA ARG A 347 -1.56 -5.51 24.67
C ARG A 347 -1.27 -6.73 23.80
N GLY A 348 -0.24 -6.69 23.00
CA GLY A 348 0.23 -7.86 22.25
C GLY A 348 -0.24 -7.88 20.82
N ARG A 349 -0.64 -6.73 20.35
CA ARG A 349 -0.71 -6.61 18.91
C ARG A 349 -1.83 -7.43 18.31
#